data_286fb122937ddaab521c2c88fe5d4f7f
#
_entry.id   286fb122937ddaab521c2c88fe5d4f7f
#
_cell.length_a   1.000
_cell.length_b   1.000
_cell.length_c   1.000
_cell.angle_alpha   90.00
_cell.angle_beta   90.00
_cell.angle_gamma   90.00
#
_symmetry.space_group_name_H-M   'P 1'
#
loop_
_entity.id
_entity.type
_entity.pdbx_description
1 polymer ?
#
loop_
_entity_poly.entity_id
_entity_poly.type
_entity_poly.pdbx_seq_one_letter_code
_entity_poly.pdbx_strand_id
1 'polypeptide(L)'
;MRRDGCGGARGGVPSTRCIGGDPAPPYALRPPLMPSHDLLAVPESRAFPLRRVLQRLLAARRVVLVTHVGADGDGSGSQAAVAAWLESRGIEVAIVNPTPFPDLFRFCLHRQDVVAEMGTPEGEAALADADLFVVLDTSEPPRVGALAERLPPERTLVVDHHPAGTEVVGDTAVQDPSAGATGEMVYDMITLAGDAVPHASALGAYVAIVSDTGSFRYSNTTPRIHAVAAELLGRGIDPEVVYRRLFATAPLRRLELLREALATLRTDPEARIAWMTVRADTATRLGATGEDFDGLIEHVRSIEGTEVAMLFRETGEGDTKVSFRSNGAADVNRLARRFGGGGHVKAAGALIPGGIDEVAPPVLAAARTAG
;
A
#
# COMPACT_ATOMS: atom_id res chain seq x y z
N MET A 1 -69.10 38.09 42.23
CA MET A 1 -70.24 37.32 41.71
C MET A 1 -69.75 36.30 40.72
N ARG A 2 -69.90 35.04 41.11
CA ARG A 2 -70.19 33.84 40.30
C ARG A 2 -69.27 33.57 39.09
N ARG A 3 -68.44 32.47 39.11
CA ARG A 3 -68.78 31.06 38.78
C ARG A 3 -68.90 30.91 37.24
N ASP A 4 -68.33 30.01 36.53
CA ASP A 4 -68.05 28.59 36.56
C ASP A 4 -67.18 28.34 35.32
N GLY A 5 -66.28 27.46 35.16
CA GLY A 5 -66.26 26.06 35.51
C GLY A 5 -66.10 25.23 34.21
N CYS A 6 -65.36 24.19 34.27
CA CYS A 6 -65.24 23.07 33.31
C CYS A 6 -64.28 23.27 32.12
N GLY A 7 -63.47 22.38 31.79
CA GLY A 7 -63.34 20.96 32.14
C GLY A 7 -62.17 20.41 31.27
N GLY A 8 -61.46 19.55 31.86
CA GLY A 8 -60.22 18.98 31.26
C GLY A 8 -60.42 18.08 30.06
N ALA A 9 -59.42 18.07 29.25
CA ALA A 9 -59.09 16.90 28.46
C ALA A 9 -57.58 16.71 28.48
N ARG A 10 -57.15 15.76 29.25
CA ARG A 10 -55.75 15.27 29.29
C ARG A 10 -55.55 14.44 28.02
N GLY A 11 -54.91 14.99 27.04
CA GLY A 11 -54.32 14.27 25.92
C GLY A 11 -52.97 13.69 26.36
N GLY A 12 -52.91 12.39 26.57
CA GLY A 12 -51.70 11.68 26.82
C GLY A 12 -50.77 11.74 25.63
N VAL A 13 -49.55 12.26 25.84
CA VAL A 13 -48.43 12.16 24.89
C VAL A 13 -47.96 10.71 24.92
N PRO A 14 -47.85 10.01 23.79
CA PRO A 14 -47.28 8.68 23.77
C PRO A 14 -45.81 8.76 24.16
N SER A 15 -45.42 7.96 25.15
CA SER A 15 -44.04 7.74 25.58
C SER A 15 -43.23 7.21 24.38
N THR A 16 -42.36 8.03 23.83
CA THR A 16 -41.31 7.59 22.95
C THR A 16 -40.41 6.63 23.71
N ARG A 17 -40.47 5.35 23.37
CA ARG A 17 -39.48 4.36 23.80
C ARG A 17 -38.12 4.85 23.32
N CYS A 18 -37.20 5.07 24.23
CA CYS A 18 -35.79 5.20 23.94
C CYS A 18 -35.31 3.87 23.31
N ILE A 19 -35.12 3.88 22.00
CA ILE A 19 -34.48 2.79 21.29
C ILE A 19 -32.98 2.96 21.46
N GLY A 20 -32.37 1.96 22.05
CA GLY A 20 -31.00 1.52 21.91
C GLY A 20 -29.92 2.56 22.03
N GLY A 21 -28.97 2.32 22.92
CA GLY A 21 -27.79 3.15 23.13
C GLY A 21 -27.08 3.50 21.81
N ASP A 22 -26.70 4.77 21.72
CA ASP A 22 -25.83 5.26 20.65
C ASP A 22 -24.59 4.36 20.55
N PRO A 23 -24.19 3.96 19.32
CA PRO A 23 -22.89 3.34 19.15
C PRO A 23 -21.84 4.32 19.66
N ALA A 24 -20.91 3.85 20.47
CA ALA A 24 -19.81 4.65 20.96
C ALA A 24 -19.21 5.44 19.77
N PRO A 25 -18.89 6.74 19.93
CA PRO A 25 -18.37 7.54 18.85
C PRO A 25 -17.13 6.84 18.29
N PRO A 26 -16.93 6.83 16.96
CA PRO A 26 -15.80 6.16 16.30
C PRO A 26 -14.44 6.72 16.71
N TYR A 27 -14.43 7.76 17.51
CA TYR A 27 -13.25 8.43 18.09
C TYR A 27 -13.16 8.16 19.59
N ALA A 28 -13.00 6.89 20.00
CA ALA A 28 -12.52 6.62 21.34
C ALA A 28 -11.17 7.32 21.49
N LEU A 29 -11.09 8.32 22.36
CA LEU A 29 -9.85 9.02 22.67
C LEU A 29 -8.83 7.96 23.07
N ARG A 30 -7.79 7.78 22.26
CA ARG A 30 -6.64 7.00 22.68
C ARG A 30 -6.08 7.67 23.93
N PRO A 31 -5.65 6.91 24.96
CA PRO A 31 -5.02 7.51 26.11
C PRO A 31 -3.89 8.44 25.67
N PRO A 32 -3.66 9.58 26.37
CA PRO A 32 -2.60 10.50 26.00
C PRO A 32 -1.28 9.72 25.93
N LEU A 33 -0.56 9.93 24.84
CA LEU A 33 0.76 9.34 24.67
C LEU A 33 1.67 9.81 25.83
N MET A 34 2.40 8.86 26.39
CA MET A 34 3.41 9.11 27.42
C MET A 34 4.36 10.22 27.00
N PRO A 35 4.95 10.97 27.94
CA PRO A 35 5.73 12.17 27.64
C PRO A 35 6.95 11.85 26.77
N SER A 36 7.16 12.70 25.78
CA SER A 36 8.32 12.93 24.92
C SER A 36 9.49 11.93 25.05
N HIS A 37 9.29 10.69 24.66
CA HIS A 37 10.40 9.94 24.08
C HIS A 37 10.74 10.64 22.76
N ASP A 38 12.02 10.77 22.46
CA ASP A 38 12.48 11.24 21.18
C ASP A 38 11.82 10.39 20.08
N LEU A 39 10.83 10.97 19.40
CA LEU A 39 10.04 10.26 18.37
C LEU A 39 10.92 9.84 17.17
N LEU A 40 12.10 10.42 17.04
CA LEU A 40 13.07 10.07 16.01
C LEU A 40 14.02 8.93 16.44
N ALA A 41 14.06 8.63 17.74
CA ALA A 41 14.87 7.51 18.20
C ALA A 41 14.42 6.19 17.54
N VAL A 42 15.38 5.42 17.05
CA VAL A 42 15.09 4.12 16.45
C VAL A 42 14.61 3.17 17.55
N PRO A 43 13.45 2.51 17.40
CA PRO A 43 12.95 1.56 18.39
C PRO A 43 13.98 0.46 18.67
N GLU A 44 14.19 0.13 19.95
CA GLU A 44 15.19 -0.88 20.34
C GLU A 44 14.94 -2.25 19.71
N SER A 45 13.65 -2.63 19.57
CA SER A 45 13.23 -3.87 18.89
C SER A 45 13.74 -3.95 17.44
N ARG A 46 13.87 -2.81 16.78
CA ARG A 46 14.31 -2.68 15.39
C ARG A 46 15.81 -2.38 15.28
N ALA A 47 16.36 -1.60 16.22
CA ALA A 47 17.74 -1.13 16.17
C ALA A 47 18.77 -2.28 16.11
N PHE A 48 18.60 -3.32 16.95
CA PHE A 48 19.54 -4.43 17.00
C PHE A 48 19.56 -5.25 15.69
N PRO A 49 18.41 -5.72 15.16
CA PRO A 49 18.40 -6.44 13.88
C PRO A 49 18.87 -5.56 12.71
N LEU A 50 18.53 -4.28 12.65
CA LEU A 50 19.02 -3.37 11.61
C LEU A 50 20.53 -3.19 11.65
N ARG A 51 21.17 -3.16 12.83
CA ARG A 51 22.65 -3.11 12.92
C ARG A 51 23.32 -4.32 12.29
N ARG A 52 22.71 -5.51 12.35
CA ARG A 52 23.23 -6.70 11.67
C ARG A 52 23.13 -6.58 10.15
N VAL A 53 22.02 -6.03 9.64
CA VAL A 53 21.86 -5.73 8.23
C VAL A 53 22.90 -4.69 7.80
N LEU A 54 23.05 -3.61 8.55
CA LEU A 54 24.04 -2.56 8.29
C LEU A 54 25.47 -3.06 8.23
N GLN A 55 25.86 -3.94 9.15
CA GLN A 55 27.22 -4.51 9.16
C GLN A 55 27.56 -5.21 7.84
N ARG A 56 26.62 -5.98 7.30
CA ARG A 56 26.80 -6.68 6.01
C ARG A 56 26.72 -5.71 4.83
N LEU A 57 25.73 -4.84 4.86
CA LEU A 57 25.44 -3.89 3.79
C LEU A 57 26.61 -2.93 3.53
N LEU A 58 27.19 -2.36 4.61
CA LEU A 58 28.29 -1.40 4.50
C LEU A 58 29.65 -2.06 4.23
N ALA A 59 29.74 -3.39 4.28
CA ALA A 59 30.93 -4.14 3.88
C ALA A 59 30.90 -4.56 2.39
N ALA A 60 29.75 -4.46 1.73
CA ALA A 60 29.59 -4.79 0.32
C ALA A 60 30.17 -3.70 -0.59
N ARG A 61 30.53 -4.07 -1.81
CA ARG A 61 30.99 -3.14 -2.85
C ARG A 61 29.94 -2.93 -3.94
N ARG A 62 29.20 -4.00 -4.27
CA ARG A 62 28.14 -4.01 -5.28
C ARG A 62 26.86 -4.61 -4.69
N VAL A 63 25.81 -3.80 -4.62
CA VAL A 63 24.53 -4.15 -4.03
C VAL A 63 23.44 -4.12 -5.08
N VAL A 64 22.67 -5.18 -5.16
CA VAL A 64 21.42 -5.18 -5.95
C VAL A 64 20.24 -5.03 -5.01
N LEU A 65 19.40 -4.03 -5.28
CA LEU A 65 18.15 -3.78 -4.59
C LEU A 65 17.00 -4.44 -5.34
N VAL A 66 16.16 -5.16 -4.63
CA VAL A 66 15.00 -5.90 -5.17
C VAL A 66 13.78 -5.52 -4.36
N THR A 67 12.59 -5.50 -4.98
CA THR A 67 11.29 -5.44 -4.30
C THR A 67 10.31 -6.43 -4.92
N HIS A 68 9.04 -6.31 -4.58
CA HIS A 68 8.00 -7.23 -5.04
C HIS A 68 7.56 -7.01 -6.51
N VAL A 69 6.86 -8.00 -7.06
CA VAL A 69 6.15 -7.90 -8.35
C VAL A 69 5.16 -6.73 -8.31
N GLY A 70 5.23 -5.86 -9.32
CA GLY A 70 4.38 -4.66 -9.38
C GLY A 70 4.70 -3.69 -8.25
N ALA A 71 5.98 -3.29 -8.14
CA ALA A 71 6.48 -2.37 -7.13
C ALA A 71 5.55 -1.16 -6.95
N ASP A 72 5.21 -0.87 -5.71
CA ASP A 72 4.43 0.31 -5.33
C ASP A 72 5.33 1.46 -4.85
N GLY A 73 4.72 2.46 -4.19
CA GLY A 73 5.46 3.64 -3.73
C GLY A 73 6.36 3.37 -2.54
N ASP A 74 6.04 2.38 -1.67
CA ASP A 74 6.92 2.03 -0.56
C ASP A 74 8.14 1.25 -1.08
N GLY A 75 7.92 0.20 -1.87
CA GLY A 75 9.02 -0.55 -2.47
C GLY A 75 9.93 0.32 -3.34
N SER A 76 9.36 1.10 -4.27
CA SER A 76 10.11 1.98 -5.19
C SER A 76 10.84 3.11 -4.45
N GLY A 77 10.16 3.77 -3.51
CA GLY A 77 10.71 4.86 -2.71
C GLY A 77 11.83 4.38 -1.79
N SER A 78 11.65 3.23 -1.16
CA SER A 78 12.67 2.59 -0.31
C SER A 78 13.90 2.21 -1.11
N GLN A 79 13.75 1.64 -2.32
CA GLN A 79 14.87 1.38 -3.22
C GLN A 79 15.62 2.66 -3.61
N ALA A 80 14.90 3.71 -4.01
CA ALA A 80 15.50 4.99 -4.37
C ALA A 80 16.29 5.61 -3.19
N ALA A 81 15.73 5.54 -1.97
CA ALA A 81 16.36 6.04 -0.77
C ALA A 81 17.66 5.29 -0.43
N VAL A 82 17.63 3.95 -0.46
CA VAL A 82 18.79 3.11 -0.17
C VAL A 82 19.86 3.30 -1.26
N ALA A 83 19.47 3.34 -2.54
CA ALA A 83 20.42 3.52 -3.65
C ALA A 83 21.19 4.83 -3.51
N ALA A 84 20.50 5.95 -3.33
CA ALA A 84 21.13 7.26 -3.17
C ALA A 84 22.06 7.32 -1.94
N TRP A 85 21.66 6.68 -0.83
CA TRP A 85 22.48 6.63 0.38
C TRP A 85 23.74 5.80 0.17
N LEU A 86 23.65 4.57 -0.34
CA LEU A 86 24.79 3.68 -0.53
C LEU A 86 25.80 4.26 -1.54
N GLU A 87 25.32 4.86 -2.64
CA GLU A 87 26.22 5.51 -3.58
C GLU A 87 26.93 6.73 -3.00
N SER A 88 26.29 7.48 -2.09
CA SER A 88 26.97 8.55 -1.36
C SER A 88 28.13 8.05 -0.48
N ARG A 89 28.17 6.75 -0.20
CA ARG A 89 29.25 6.04 0.52
C ARG A 89 30.23 5.33 -0.41
N GLY A 90 30.08 5.48 -1.74
CA GLY A 90 30.93 4.85 -2.75
C GLY A 90 30.64 3.35 -2.97
N ILE A 91 29.46 2.88 -2.58
CA ILE A 91 28.99 1.51 -2.86
C ILE A 91 28.23 1.54 -4.19
N GLU A 92 28.58 0.68 -5.13
CA GLU A 92 27.89 0.55 -6.40
C GLU A 92 26.52 -0.10 -6.18
N VAL A 93 25.46 0.50 -6.79
CA VAL A 93 24.09 0.01 -6.63
C VAL A 93 23.41 -0.17 -7.97
N ALA A 94 22.68 -1.26 -8.12
CA ALA A 94 21.68 -1.46 -9.16
C ALA A 94 20.33 -1.82 -8.54
N ILE A 95 19.25 -1.33 -9.15
CA ILE A 95 17.88 -1.76 -8.84
C ILE A 95 17.47 -2.74 -9.93
N VAL A 96 17.18 -3.99 -9.54
CA VAL A 96 16.70 -5.03 -10.46
C VAL A 96 15.44 -5.65 -9.86
N ASN A 97 14.30 -5.41 -10.49
CA ASN A 97 13.01 -5.88 -10.02
C ASN A 97 12.45 -7.02 -10.90
N PRO A 98 11.55 -7.87 -10.38
CA PRO A 98 10.88 -8.91 -11.15
C PRO A 98 9.93 -8.36 -12.24
N THR A 99 9.52 -7.10 -12.11
CA THR A 99 8.74 -6.32 -13.09
C THR A 99 9.41 -4.98 -13.32
N PRO A 100 9.15 -4.30 -14.46
CA PRO A 100 9.72 -2.98 -14.73
C PRO A 100 9.50 -2.00 -13.57
N PHE A 101 10.50 -1.16 -13.28
CA PHE A 101 10.36 -0.09 -12.29
C PHE A 101 9.29 0.90 -12.75
N PRO A 102 8.25 1.20 -11.93
CA PRO A 102 7.12 2.00 -12.38
C PRO A 102 7.52 3.44 -12.73
N ASP A 103 7.05 3.94 -13.87
CA ASP A 103 7.35 5.29 -14.34
C ASP A 103 6.89 6.38 -13.36
N LEU A 104 5.79 6.11 -12.65
CA LEU A 104 5.24 7.02 -11.62
C LEU A 104 6.27 7.38 -10.56
N PHE A 105 7.19 6.46 -10.19
CA PHE A 105 8.15 6.65 -9.11
C PHE A 105 9.56 6.99 -9.60
N ARG A 106 9.81 7.05 -10.92
CA ARG A 106 11.15 7.36 -11.46
C ARG A 106 11.69 8.73 -11.03
N PHE A 107 10.84 9.65 -10.64
CA PHE A 107 11.26 10.96 -10.13
C PHE A 107 11.96 10.92 -8.77
N CYS A 108 11.84 9.80 -8.03
CA CYS A 108 12.55 9.58 -6.76
C CYS A 108 14.01 9.17 -6.98
N LEU A 109 14.33 8.67 -8.17
CA LEU A 109 15.68 8.18 -8.48
C LEU A 109 16.65 9.35 -8.62
N HIS A 110 17.79 9.27 -7.93
CA HIS A 110 18.85 10.26 -8.05
C HIS A 110 19.56 10.20 -9.41
N ARG A 111 19.51 9.05 -10.09
CA ARG A 111 19.89 8.83 -11.49
C ARG A 111 19.03 7.73 -12.11
N GLN A 112 18.74 7.83 -13.41
CA GLN A 112 17.80 6.88 -14.05
C GLN A 112 18.45 5.53 -14.36
N ASP A 113 19.72 5.51 -14.62
CA ASP A 113 20.52 4.34 -14.97
C ASP A 113 20.91 3.47 -13.76
N VAL A 114 20.43 3.82 -12.54
CA VAL A 114 20.49 2.91 -11.38
C VAL A 114 19.54 1.72 -11.53
N VAL A 115 18.51 1.84 -12.38
CA VAL A 115 17.57 0.76 -12.68
C VAL A 115 18.07 -0.03 -13.89
N ALA A 116 18.28 -1.32 -13.69
CA ALA A 116 18.56 -2.29 -14.74
C ALA A 116 17.40 -3.29 -14.83
N GLU A 117 16.89 -3.52 -16.03
CA GLU A 117 15.75 -4.42 -16.22
C GLU A 117 16.20 -5.89 -16.20
N MET A 118 15.47 -6.73 -15.49
CA MET A 118 15.69 -8.18 -15.49
C MET A 118 15.58 -8.72 -16.95
N GLY A 119 16.51 -9.60 -17.33
CA GLY A 119 16.56 -10.18 -18.69
C GLY A 119 17.29 -9.33 -19.72
N THR A 120 17.69 -8.08 -19.41
CA THR A 120 18.61 -7.31 -20.23
C THR A 120 20.07 -7.64 -19.90
N PRO A 121 21.02 -7.40 -20.82
CA PRO A 121 22.44 -7.62 -20.53
C PRO A 121 22.92 -6.88 -19.27
N GLU A 122 22.44 -5.66 -19.05
CA GLU A 122 22.78 -4.82 -17.89
C GLU A 122 22.21 -5.40 -16.59
N GLY A 123 20.95 -5.85 -16.61
CA GLY A 123 20.30 -6.49 -15.46
C GLY A 123 20.96 -7.82 -15.09
N GLU A 124 21.28 -8.64 -16.10
CA GLU A 124 21.97 -9.92 -15.90
C GLU A 124 23.38 -9.73 -15.35
N ALA A 125 24.12 -8.74 -15.87
CA ALA A 125 25.43 -8.39 -15.35
C ALA A 125 25.36 -7.89 -13.90
N ALA A 126 24.39 -7.01 -13.57
CA ALA A 126 24.20 -6.52 -12.21
C ALA A 126 23.92 -7.67 -11.22
N LEU A 127 23.05 -8.62 -11.60
CA LEU A 127 22.74 -9.79 -10.77
C LEU A 127 23.93 -10.74 -10.59
N ALA A 128 24.74 -10.93 -11.64
CA ALA A 128 25.91 -11.80 -11.60
C ALA A 128 27.06 -11.22 -10.76
N ASP A 129 27.25 -9.92 -10.83
CA ASP A 129 28.36 -9.20 -10.18
C ASP A 129 28.06 -8.77 -8.75
N ALA A 130 26.82 -8.93 -8.27
CA ALA A 130 26.41 -8.50 -6.93
C ALA A 130 27.17 -9.24 -5.82
N ASP A 131 27.71 -8.49 -4.87
CA ASP A 131 28.23 -9.06 -3.61
C ASP A 131 27.09 -9.36 -2.65
N LEU A 132 26.01 -8.54 -2.71
CA LEU A 132 24.89 -8.58 -1.77
C LEU A 132 23.59 -8.17 -2.46
N PHE A 133 22.51 -8.82 -2.06
CA PHE A 133 21.14 -8.49 -2.44
C PHE A 133 20.40 -7.91 -1.23
N VAL A 134 19.57 -6.89 -1.46
CA VAL A 134 18.67 -6.34 -0.44
C VAL A 134 17.25 -6.34 -0.98
N VAL A 135 16.42 -7.13 -0.36
CA VAL A 135 14.98 -7.18 -0.67
C VAL A 135 14.27 -6.21 0.28
N LEU A 136 13.56 -5.27 -0.30
CA LEU A 136 12.84 -4.20 0.39
C LEU A 136 11.33 -4.36 0.19
N ASP A 137 10.58 -4.13 1.25
CA ASP A 137 9.11 -4.09 1.24
C ASP A 137 8.43 -5.41 0.89
N THR A 138 9.15 -6.47 1.01
CA THR A 138 8.64 -7.83 0.97
C THR A 138 9.68 -8.80 1.51
N SER A 139 9.22 -9.93 2.02
CA SER A 139 10.07 -11.03 2.46
C SER A 139 9.72 -12.36 1.80
N GLU A 140 8.54 -12.44 1.18
CA GLU A 140 7.97 -13.70 0.70
C GLU A 140 8.41 -14.03 -0.73
N PRO A 141 8.91 -15.26 -1.01
CA PRO A 141 9.34 -15.69 -2.35
C PRO A 141 8.28 -15.47 -3.45
N PRO A 142 6.97 -15.75 -3.23
CA PRO A 142 5.98 -15.51 -4.27
C PRO A 142 5.82 -14.04 -4.66
N ARG A 143 6.06 -13.11 -3.73
CA ARG A 143 6.02 -11.67 -4.01
C ARG A 143 7.28 -11.19 -4.73
N VAL A 144 8.44 -11.77 -4.44
CA VAL A 144 9.68 -11.52 -5.18
C VAL A 144 9.64 -12.11 -6.60
N GLY A 145 8.75 -13.08 -6.83
CA GLY A 145 8.51 -13.64 -8.16
C GLY A 145 9.71 -14.38 -8.72
N ALA A 146 9.96 -14.24 -10.02
CA ALA A 146 11.02 -14.96 -10.74
C ALA A 146 12.45 -14.68 -10.21
N LEU A 147 12.66 -13.59 -9.47
CA LEU A 147 13.96 -13.30 -8.85
C LEU A 147 14.21 -14.14 -7.60
N ALA A 148 13.19 -14.68 -6.94
CA ALA A 148 13.36 -15.39 -5.66
C ALA A 148 14.36 -16.57 -5.77
N GLU A 149 14.30 -17.34 -6.86
CA GLU A 149 15.19 -18.48 -7.12
C GLU A 149 16.63 -18.04 -7.46
N ARG A 150 16.82 -16.78 -7.76
CA ARG A 150 18.12 -16.18 -8.15
C ARG A 150 18.82 -15.47 -6.99
N LEU A 151 18.17 -15.38 -5.83
CA LEU A 151 18.70 -14.73 -4.64
C LEU A 151 19.35 -15.76 -3.71
N PRO A 152 20.71 -15.87 -3.64
CA PRO A 152 21.36 -16.78 -2.72
C PRO A 152 21.05 -16.36 -1.28
N PRO A 153 20.48 -17.22 -0.42
CA PRO A 153 20.07 -16.84 0.93
C PRO A 153 21.18 -16.19 1.75
N GLU A 154 22.40 -16.73 1.66
CA GLU A 154 23.58 -16.25 2.42
C GLU A 154 24.09 -14.87 1.97
N ARG A 155 23.65 -14.39 0.79
CA ARG A 155 23.96 -13.05 0.28
C ARG A 155 22.72 -12.16 0.15
N THR A 156 21.60 -12.55 0.78
CA THR A 156 20.33 -11.81 0.69
C THR A 156 19.92 -11.28 2.06
N LEU A 157 19.71 -9.98 2.14
CA LEU A 157 19.15 -9.27 3.28
C LEU A 157 17.71 -8.87 2.98
N VAL A 158 16.89 -8.83 4.02
CA VAL A 158 15.48 -8.39 3.91
C VAL A 158 15.22 -7.26 4.90
N VAL A 159 14.57 -6.19 4.43
CA VAL A 159 14.01 -5.13 5.28
C VAL A 159 12.57 -4.91 4.85
N ASP A 160 11.63 -5.24 5.73
CA ASP A 160 10.22 -5.35 5.40
C ASP A 160 9.35 -4.95 6.60
N HIS A 161 8.31 -4.17 6.39
CA HIS A 161 7.36 -3.81 7.44
C HIS A 161 6.12 -4.71 7.48
N HIS A 162 6.02 -5.68 6.59
CA HIS A 162 4.92 -6.64 6.60
C HIS A 162 5.06 -7.69 7.71
N PRO A 163 3.94 -8.25 8.19
CA PRO A 163 3.99 -9.41 9.07
C PRO A 163 4.78 -10.56 8.45
N ALA A 164 5.55 -11.27 9.30
CA ALA A 164 6.33 -12.41 8.86
C ALA A 164 5.45 -13.48 8.20
N GLY A 165 5.84 -13.87 6.99
CA GLY A 165 5.27 -15.01 6.28
C GLY A 165 5.82 -16.35 6.79
N THR A 166 5.41 -17.44 6.12
CA THR A 166 5.91 -18.80 6.43
C THR A 166 7.29 -19.06 5.85
N GLU A 167 7.64 -18.37 4.77
CA GLU A 167 8.91 -18.49 4.07
C GLU A 167 9.47 -17.10 3.82
N VAL A 168 10.77 -16.94 3.98
CA VAL A 168 11.48 -15.67 3.81
C VAL A 168 12.63 -15.88 2.83
N VAL A 169 12.79 -14.97 1.87
CA VAL A 169 13.98 -14.93 1.03
C VAL A 169 15.18 -14.46 1.87
N GLY A 170 16.31 -15.11 1.72
CA GLY A 170 17.53 -14.73 2.46
C GLY A 170 17.62 -15.26 3.88
N ASP A 171 18.83 -15.12 4.47
CA ASP A 171 19.18 -15.63 5.81
C ASP A 171 19.15 -14.55 6.90
N THR A 172 19.06 -13.28 6.51
CA THR A 172 19.06 -12.15 7.44
C THR A 172 17.90 -11.21 7.10
N ALA A 173 16.84 -11.30 7.87
CA ALA A 173 15.62 -10.50 7.69
C ALA A 173 15.36 -9.61 8.90
N VAL A 174 14.90 -8.39 8.63
CA VAL A 174 14.29 -7.49 9.61
C VAL A 174 12.86 -7.23 9.16
N GLN A 175 11.92 -7.79 9.91
CA GLN A 175 10.49 -7.61 9.68
C GLN A 175 9.90 -6.92 10.90
N ASP A 176 9.30 -5.73 10.69
CA ASP A 176 8.70 -4.96 11.78
C ASP A 176 7.33 -4.38 11.40
N PRO A 177 6.23 -5.10 11.67
CA PRO A 177 4.88 -4.63 11.38
C PRO A 177 4.45 -3.39 12.17
N SER A 178 5.25 -2.94 13.13
CA SER A 178 4.98 -1.68 13.84
C SER A 178 5.48 -0.44 13.07
N ALA A 179 6.33 -0.64 12.06
CA ALA A 179 6.72 0.43 11.13
C ALA A 179 5.54 0.79 10.22
N GLY A 180 5.36 2.07 9.99
CA GLY A 180 4.29 2.56 9.12
C GLY A 180 4.58 2.35 7.63
N ALA A 181 5.84 2.10 7.26
CA ALA A 181 6.33 1.84 5.91
C ALA A 181 7.75 1.27 5.97
N THR A 182 8.19 0.57 4.94
CA THR A 182 9.59 0.18 4.78
C THR A 182 10.50 1.40 4.67
N GLY A 183 10.01 2.51 4.09
CA GLY A 183 10.73 3.79 4.05
C GLY A 183 11.06 4.37 5.43
N GLU A 184 10.25 4.12 6.46
CA GLU A 184 10.58 4.45 7.86
C GLU A 184 11.80 3.64 8.33
N MET A 185 11.85 2.34 8.01
CA MET A 185 12.96 1.48 8.38
C MET A 185 14.25 1.85 7.63
N VAL A 186 14.15 2.33 6.40
CA VAL A 186 15.28 2.88 5.63
C VAL A 186 15.83 4.14 6.30
N TYR A 187 14.96 5.06 6.74
CA TYR A 187 15.37 6.23 7.53
C TYR A 187 16.13 5.79 8.80
N ASP A 188 15.64 4.77 9.50
CA ASP A 188 16.29 4.21 10.68
C ASP A 188 17.66 3.63 10.37
N MET A 189 17.81 2.92 9.24
CA MET A 189 19.09 2.38 8.81
C MET A 189 20.12 3.50 8.61
N ILE A 190 19.76 4.56 7.89
CA ILE A 190 20.68 5.69 7.63
C ILE A 190 21.06 6.37 8.95
N THR A 191 20.11 6.56 9.86
CA THR A 191 20.35 7.15 11.18
C THR A 191 21.27 6.28 12.05
N LEU A 192 21.04 4.96 12.07
CA LEU A 192 21.88 4.00 12.83
C LEU A 192 23.30 3.89 12.27
N ALA A 193 23.50 4.16 10.98
CA ALA A 193 24.83 4.24 10.39
C ALA A 193 25.58 5.52 10.81
N GLY A 194 24.92 6.46 11.47
CA GLY A 194 25.47 7.75 11.88
C GLY A 194 25.57 8.76 10.74
N ASP A 195 24.85 8.54 9.64
CA ASP A 195 24.90 9.41 8.48
C ASP A 195 23.82 10.48 8.52
N ALA A 196 24.11 11.63 7.93
CA ALA A 196 23.07 12.56 7.54
C ALA A 196 22.26 11.97 6.38
N VAL A 197 20.94 12.05 6.44
CA VAL A 197 20.06 11.59 5.36
C VAL A 197 20.29 12.47 4.12
N PRO A 198 20.80 11.93 2.97
CA PRO A 198 20.95 12.71 1.75
C PRO A 198 19.59 13.18 1.23
N HIS A 199 19.55 14.31 0.51
CA HIS A 199 18.29 14.84 -0.06
C HIS A 199 17.56 13.81 -0.93
N ALA A 200 18.27 13.10 -1.82
CA ALA A 200 17.65 12.09 -2.67
C ALA A 200 17.11 10.89 -1.86
N SER A 201 17.82 10.48 -0.79
CA SER A 201 17.33 9.44 0.12
C SER A 201 16.11 9.91 0.90
N ALA A 202 16.09 11.18 1.31
CA ALA A 202 14.93 11.77 1.98
C ALA A 202 13.70 11.80 1.06
N LEU A 203 13.88 12.11 -0.23
CA LEU A 203 12.79 12.07 -1.21
C LEU A 203 12.21 10.67 -1.34
N GLY A 204 13.05 9.66 -1.53
CA GLY A 204 12.60 8.27 -1.66
C GLY A 204 11.86 7.78 -0.40
N ALA A 205 12.44 7.99 0.79
CA ALA A 205 11.81 7.61 2.05
C ALA A 205 10.49 8.36 2.31
N TYR A 206 10.40 9.64 1.94
CA TYR A 206 9.16 10.41 2.05
C TYR A 206 8.07 9.87 1.12
N VAL A 207 8.41 9.53 -0.14
CA VAL A 207 7.48 8.90 -1.10
C VAL A 207 6.99 7.57 -0.57
N ALA A 208 7.87 6.73 -0.05
CA ALA A 208 7.55 5.45 0.58
C ALA A 208 6.50 5.64 1.70
N ILE A 209 6.79 6.52 2.66
CA ILE A 209 5.90 6.81 3.79
C ILE A 209 4.55 7.36 3.32
N VAL A 210 4.53 8.34 2.43
CA VAL A 210 3.29 8.96 1.94
C VAL A 210 2.43 7.96 1.19
N SER A 211 3.05 7.07 0.41
CA SER A 211 2.33 6.04 -0.35
C SER A 211 1.67 5.04 0.57
N ASP A 212 2.43 4.44 1.48
CA ASP A 212 1.94 3.34 2.31
C ASP A 212 1.00 3.78 3.45
N THR A 213 1.14 5.03 3.91
CA THR A 213 0.21 5.64 4.86
C THR A 213 -1.04 6.23 4.19
N GLY A 214 -1.17 6.12 2.87
CA GLY A 214 -2.26 6.74 2.11
C GLY A 214 -2.34 8.24 2.34
N SER A 215 -1.21 8.96 2.29
CA SER A 215 -1.07 10.37 2.67
C SER A 215 -1.51 10.62 4.12
N PHE A 216 -0.99 9.82 5.04
CA PHE A 216 -1.23 9.90 6.48
C PHE A 216 -2.67 9.66 6.94
N ARG A 217 -3.48 8.91 6.16
CA ARG A 217 -4.90 8.62 6.46
C ARG A 217 -5.12 7.21 7.02
N TYR A 218 -4.18 6.30 6.82
CA TYR A 218 -4.34 4.91 7.23
C TYR A 218 -3.93 4.68 8.68
N SER A 219 -4.33 3.54 9.23
CA SER A 219 -4.11 3.20 10.65
C SER A 219 -2.65 2.95 11.03
N ASN A 220 -1.76 2.70 10.06
CA ASN A 220 -0.32 2.62 10.22
C ASN A 220 0.35 4.01 10.39
N THR A 221 -0.40 5.10 10.26
CA THR A 221 0.08 6.45 10.55
C THR A 221 0.22 6.65 12.07
N THR A 222 1.45 6.70 12.54
CA THR A 222 1.81 6.88 13.96
C THR A 222 2.36 8.28 14.21
N PRO A 223 2.46 8.74 15.47
CA PRO A 223 3.18 9.98 15.79
C PRO A 223 4.63 9.98 15.31
N ARG A 224 5.29 8.80 15.30
CA ARG A 224 6.64 8.65 14.80
C ARG A 224 6.71 8.87 13.28
N ILE A 225 5.77 8.35 12.52
CA ILE A 225 5.68 8.60 11.08
C ILE A 225 5.62 10.10 10.78
N HIS A 226 4.83 10.86 11.54
CA HIS A 226 4.79 12.33 11.38
C HIS A 226 6.11 13.00 11.75
N ALA A 227 6.80 12.52 12.79
CA ALA A 227 8.10 13.05 13.18
C ALA A 227 9.17 12.76 12.12
N VAL A 228 9.23 11.54 11.60
CA VAL A 228 10.13 11.15 10.49
C VAL A 228 9.81 11.96 9.24
N ALA A 229 8.53 12.09 8.87
CA ALA A 229 8.12 12.91 7.74
C ALA A 229 8.56 14.39 7.90
N ALA A 230 8.42 14.98 9.10
CA ALA A 230 8.88 16.34 9.37
C ALA A 230 10.40 16.48 9.22
N GLU A 231 11.18 15.49 9.68
CA GLU A 231 12.64 15.46 9.50
C GLU A 231 13.03 15.38 8.01
N LEU A 232 12.33 14.52 7.24
CA LEU A 232 12.56 14.37 5.79
C LEU A 232 12.21 15.68 5.04
N LEU A 233 11.12 16.36 5.40
CA LEU A 233 10.77 17.68 4.86
C LEU A 233 11.86 18.73 5.17
N GLY A 234 12.47 18.65 6.35
CA GLY A 234 13.60 19.47 6.74
C GLY A 234 14.83 19.32 5.83
N ARG A 235 14.90 18.23 5.04
CA ARG A 235 15.92 17.99 4.02
C ARG A 235 15.62 18.67 2.67
N GLY A 236 14.59 19.53 2.61
CA GLY A 236 14.23 20.31 1.42
C GLY A 236 13.24 19.61 0.48
N ILE A 237 12.52 18.60 0.96
CA ILE A 237 11.45 17.97 0.19
C ILE A 237 10.24 18.91 0.12
N ASP A 238 9.73 19.13 -1.09
CA ASP A 238 8.50 19.86 -1.32
C ASP A 238 7.30 18.89 -1.34
N PRO A 239 6.45 18.89 -0.30
CA PRO A 239 5.32 17.95 -0.21
C PRO A 239 4.26 18.19 -1.29
N GLU A 240 4.08 19.43 -1.78
CA GLU A 240 3.15 19.74 -2.86
C GLU A 240 3.61 19.09 -4.17
N VAL A 241 4.90 19.20 -4.49
CA VAL A 241 5.48 18.58 -5.68
C VAL A 241 5.35 17.07 -5.62
N VAL A 242 5.64 16.45 -4.47
CA VAL A 242 5.49 15.00 -4.30
C VAL A 242 4.02 14.59 -4.44
N TYR A 243 3.10 15.26 -3.72
CA TYR A 243 1.68 14.94 -3.79
C TYR A 243 1.13 15.07 -5.20
N ARG A 244 1.48 16.16 -5.91
CA ARG A 244 1.04 16.37 -7.28
C ARG A 244 1.52 15.24 -8.21
N ARG A 245 2.75 14.78 -8.08
CA ARG A 245 3.29 13.69 -8.90
C ARG A 245 2.61 12.35 -8.61
N LEU A 246 2.36 12.05 -7.34
CA LEU A 246 1.78 10.77 -6.96
C LEU A 246 0.26 10.69 -7.17
N PHE A 247 -0.47 11.78 -6.92
CA PHE A 247 -1.92 11.71 -6.75
C PHE A 247 -2.71 12.76 -7.56
N ALA A 248 -2.10 13.88 -7.92
CA ALA A 248 -2.79 15.00 -8.53
C ALA A 248 -2.44 15.21 -10.01
N THR A 249 -1.77 14.26 -10.63
CA THR A 249 -1.48 14.26 -12.07
C THR A 249 -1.90 12.92 -12.65
N ALA A 250 -2.84 12.96 -13.58
CA ALA A 250 -3.33 11.77 -14.26
C ALA A 250 -3.49 12.06 -15.76
N PRO A 251 -3.21 11.11 -16.64
CA PRO A 251 -3.54 11.25 -18.06
C PRO A 251 -5.06 11.33 -18.24
N LEU A 252 -5.52 12.08 -19.25
CA LEU A 252 -6.95 12.24 -19.53
C LEU A 252 -7.70 10.90 -19.63
N ARG A 253 -7.08 9.90 -20.28
CA ARG A 253 -7.64 8.55 -20.43
C ARG A 253 -8.04 7.90 -19.09
N ARG A 254 -7.31 8.20 -17.99
CA ARG A 254 -7.65 7.70 -16.65
C ARG A 254 -8.93 8.31 -16.12
N LEU A 255 -9.16 9.60 -16.34
CA LEU A 255 -10.41 10.26 -15.97
C LEU A 255 -11.59 9.79 -16.85
N GLU A 256 -11.34 9.54 -18.13
CA GLU A 256 -12.33 8.95 -19.02
C GLU A 256 -12.67 7.52 -18.62
N LEU A 257 -11.66 6.72 -18.24
CA LEU A 257 -11.87 5.37 -17.69
C LEU A 257 -12.68 5.40 -16.39
N LEU A 258 -12.37 6.32 -15.47
CA LEU A 258 -13.15 6.53 -14.25
C LEU A 258 -14.61 6.88 -14.57
N ARG A 259 -14.86 7.77 -15.53
CA ARG A 259 -16.22 8.12 -15.97
C ARG A 259 -16.99 6.89 -16.46
N GLU A 260 -16.38 6.08 -17.34
CA GLU A 260 -16.98 4.86 -17.87
C GLU A 260 -17.24 3.83 -16.73
N ALA A 261 -16.29 3.65 -15.83
CA ALA A 261 -16.45 2.77 -14.69
C ALA A 261 -17.60 3.22 -13.77
N LEU A 262 -17.67 4.50 -13.43
CA LEU A 262 -18.73 5.07 -12.59
C LEU A 262 -20.12 4.96 -13.25
N ALA A 263 -20.21 5.00 -14.57
CA ALA A 263 -21.48 4.79 -15.28
C ALA A 263 -22.05 3.36 -15.08
N THR A 264 -21.20 2.40 -14.72
CA THR A 264 -21.61 1.01 -14.41
C THR A 264 -21.88 0.76 -12.93
N LEU A 265 -21.72 1.77 -12.07
CA LEU A 265 -21.84 1.62 -10.62
C LEU A 265 -23.19 1.01 -10.22
N ARG A 266 -23.13 0.01 -9.35
CA ARG A 266 -24.29 -0.66 -8.75
C ARG A 266 -24.07 -0.81 -7.26
N THR A 267 -25.15 -0.80 -6.50
CA THR A 267 -25.16 -1.01 -5.05
C THR A 267 -26.23 -2.03 -4.67
N ASP A 268 -25.95 -2.77 -3.61
CA ASP A 268 -26.92 -3.62 -2.90
C ASP A 268 -26.87 -3.19 -1.43
N PRO A 269 -27.75 -2.25 -1.02
CA PRO A 269 -27.71 -1.68 0.33
C PRO A 269 -28.02 -2.70 1.43
N GLU A 270 -28.86 -3.71 1.15
CA GLU A 270 -29.21 -4.76 2.11
C GLU A 270 -27.99 -5.63 2.43
N ALA A 271 -27.22 -5.98 1.41
CA ALA A 271 -25.98 -6.74 1.55
C ALA A 271 -24.76 -5.84 1.86
N ARG A 272 -24.92 -4.51 1.86
CA ARG A 272 -23.86 -3.53 2.09
C ARG A 272 -22.68 -3.68 1.12
N ILE A 273 -22.97 -4.05 -0.14
CA ILE A 273 -21.97 -4.19 -1.19
C ILE A 273 -22.20 -3.19 -2.31
N ALA A 274 -21.10 -2.77 -2.93
CA ALA A 274 -21.12 -1.93 -4.11
C ALA A 274 -20.06 -2.39 -5.12
N TRP A 275 -20.33 -2.20 -6.40
CA TRP A 275 -19.38 -2.60 -7.43
C TRP A 275 -19.50 -1.77 -8.69
N MET A 276 -18.44 -1.79 -9.48
CA MET A 276 -18.43 -1.28 -10.86
C MET A 276 -17.66 -2.24 -11.76
N THR A 277 -17.85 -2.07 -13.07
CA THR A 277 -17.30 -2.95 -14.09
C THR A 277 -16.60 -2.15 -15.17
N VAL A 278 -15.51 -2.71 -15.73
CA VAL A 278 -14.83 -2.18 -16.91
C VAL A 278 -14.59 -3.33 -17.88
N ARG A 279 -15.19 -3.23 -19.08
CA ARG A 279 -15.02 -4.21 -20.15
C ARG A 279 -13.70 -3.99 -20.89
N ALA A 280 -13.18 -5.04 -21.51
CA ALA A 280 -11.93 -5.01 -22.26
C ALA A 280 -11.96 -4.02 -23.45
N ASP A 281 -13.08 -3.94 -24.14
CA ASP A 281 -13.28 -3.02 -25.28
C ASP A 281 -13.20 -1.54 -24.83
N THR A 282 -13.76 -1.22 -23.67
CA THR A 282 -13.68 0.12 -23.07
C THR A 282 -12.24 0.49 -22.75
N ALA A 283 -11.51 -0.42 -22.09
CA ALA A 283 -10.09 -0.22 -21.77
C ALA A 283 -9.26 -0.02 -23.04
N THR A 284 -9.47 -0.87 -24.04
CA THR A 284 -8.77 -0.81 -25.35
C THR A 284 -9.08 0.49 -26.08
N ARG A 285 -10.34 0.90 -26.16
CA ARG A 285 -10.78 2.14 -26.83
C ARG A 285 -10.14 3.39 -26.22
N LEU A 286 -9.94 3.39 -24.91
CA LEU A 286 -9.34 4.50 -24.18
C LEU A 286 -7.80 4.43 -24.16
N GLY A 287 -7.19 3.33 -24.63
CA GLY A 287 -5.76 3.09 -24.50
C GLY A 287 -5.33 2.98 -23.02
N ALA A 288 -6.21 2.46 -22.16
CA ALA A 288 -5.95 2.33 -20.74
C ALA A 288 -4.91 1.24 -20.46
N THR A 289 -3.96 1.53 -19.60
CA THR A 289 -2.94 0.61 -19.11
C THR A 289 -3.32 0.04 -17.75
N GLY A 290 -2.54 -0.92 -17.24
CA GLY A 290 -2.76 -1.50 -15.91
C GLY A 290 -2.81 -0.45 -14.80
N GLU A 291 -1.95 0.55 -14.86
CA GLU A 291 -1.83 1.64 -13.88
C GLU A 291 -3.05 2.59 -13.86
N ASP A 292 -3.75 2.72 -14.98
CA ASP A 292 -4.94 3.59 -15.05
C ASP A 292 -6.11 3.08 -14.20
N PHE A 293 -6.09 1.79 -13.82
CA PHE A 293 -7.09 1.18 -12.93
C PHE A 293 -6.81 1.37 -11.44
N ASP A 294 -5.61 1.81 -11.08
CA ASP A 294 -5.23 1.97 -9.68
C ASP A 294 -6.07 3.08 -9.03
N GLY A 295 -6.60 2.78 -7.84
CA GLY A 295 -7.45 3.70 -7.09
C GLY A 295 -8.90 3.78 -7.55
N LEU A 296 -9.30 3.22 -8.70
CA LEU A 296 -10.71 3.24 -9.15
C LEU A 296 -11.66 2.64 -8.12
N ILE A 297 -11.27 1.54 -7.49
CA ILE A 297 -12.07 0.85 -6.48
C ILE A 297 -12.33 1.71 -5.22
N GLU A 298 -11.47 2.68 -4.94
CA GLU A 298 -11.62 3.56 -3.77
C GLU A 298 -12.86 4.46 -3.88
N HIS A 299 -13.28 4.80 -5.10
CA HIS A 299 -14.55 5.51 -5.33
C HIS A 299 -15.75 4.65 -4.93
N VAL A 300 -15.72 3.35 -5.21
CA VAL A 300 -16.76 2.41 -4.76
C VAL A 300 -16.72 2.25 -3.24
N ARG A 301 -15.51 2.11 -2.67
CA ARG A 301 -15.32 1.95 -1.24
C ARG A 301 -15.80 3.16 -0.43
N SER A 302 -15.75 4.35 -1.01
CA SER A 302 -16.15 5.60 -0.35
C SER A 302 -17.66 5.79 -0.24
N ILE A 303 -18.47 4.92 -0.85
CA ILE A 303 -19.94 5.01 -0.77
C ILE A 303 -20.41 4.70 0.65
N GLU A 304 -21.19 5.61 1.23
CA GLU A 304 -21.73 5.44 2.59
C GLU A 304 -22.52 4.14 2.72
N GLY A 305 -22.28 3.41 3.81
CA GLY A 305 -22.93 2.13 4.08
C GLY A 305 -22.32 0.93 3.36
N THR A 306 -21.34 1.13 2.47
CA THR A 306 -20.65 0.03 1.79
C THR A 306 -19.65 -0.65 2.72
N GLU A 307 -19.77 -1.96 2.88
CA GLU A 307 -18.81 -2.79 3.62
C GLU A 307 -17.84 -3.52 2.69
N VAL A 308 -18.33 -4.03 1.56
CA VAL A 308 -17.47 -4.65 0.53
C VAL A 308 -17.63 -3.91 -0.79
N ALA A 309 -16.52 -3.38 -1.28
CA ALA A 309 -16.43 -2.75 -2.60
C ALA A 309 -15.72 -3.68 -3.59
N MET A 310 -16.20 -3.74 -4.83
CA MET A 310 -15.64 -4.58 -5.87
C MET A 310 -15.45 -3.80 -7.18
N LEU A 311 -14.35 -4.10 -7.87
CA LEU A 311 -14.10 -3.68 -9.25
C LEU A 311 -13.86 -4.92 -10.10
N PHE A 312 -14.73 -5.13 -11.10
CA PHE A 312 -14.57 -6.16 -12.11
C PHE A 312 -13.94 -5.55 -13.35
N ARG A 313 -12.81 -6.07 -13.79
CA ARG A 313 -12.09 -5.63 -14.98
C ARG A 313 -11.84 -6.82 -15.90
N GLU A 314 -12.39 -6.81 -17.11
CA GLU A 314 -12.00 -7.78 -18.13
C GLU A 314 -10.55 -7.53 -18.56
N THR A 315 -9.79 -8.60 -18.71
CA THR A 315 -8.47 -8.58 -19.32
C THR A 315 -8.59 -8.82 -20.83
N GLY A 316 -7.57 -8.45 -21.60
CA GLY A 316 -7.56 -8.73 -23.04
C GLY A 316 -7.45 -10.22 -23.40
N GLU A 317 -7.28 -11.10 -22.40
CA GLU A 317 -7.06 -12.55 -22.56
C GLU A 317 -8.32 -13.38 -22.25
N GLY A 318 -9.45 -12.73 -22.00
CA GLY A 318 -10.73 -13.41 -21.75
C GLY A 318 -11.01 -13.73 -20.29
N ASP A 319 -10.15 -13.25 -19.36
CA ASP A 319 -10.34 -13.39 -17.91
C ASP A 319 -10.90 -12.10 -17.31
N THR A 320 -11.46 -12.20 -16.12
CA THR A 320 -11.88 -11.06 -15.31
C THR A 320 -11.03 -10.95 -14.03
N LYS A 321 -10.29 -9.86 -13.89
CA LYS A 321 -9.65 -9.48 -12.63
C LYS A 321 -10.70 -8.83 -11.72
N VAL A 322 -10.89 -9.38 -10.53
CA VAL A 322 -11.76 -8.82 -9.50
C VAL A 322 -10.91 -8.28 -8.36
N SER A 323 -11.04 -6.99 -8.09
CA SER A 323 -10.45 -6.36 -6.91
C SER A 323 -11.51 -6.23 -5.82
N PHE A 324 -11.11 -6.46 -4.57
CA PHE A 324 -11.96 -6.38 -3.39
C PHE A 324 -11.38 -5.42 -2.37
N ARG A 325 -12.24 -4.60 -1.74
CA ARG A 325 -11.89 -3.77 -0.57
C ARG A 325 -12.96 -3.90 0.50
N SER A 326 -12.54 -3.81 1.76
CA SER A 326 -13.44 -3.85 2.92
C SER A 326 -13.31 -2.60 3.78
N ASN A 327 -14.45 -2.02 4.17
CA ASN A 327 -14.53 -0.94 5.17
C ASN A 327 -14.88 -1.44 6.58
N GLY A 328 -15.57 -2.59 6.68
CA GLY A 328 -16.11 -3.12 7.92
C GLY A 328 -15.37 -4.35 8.43
N ALA A 329 -16.13 -5.30 8.95
CA ALA A 329 -15.62 -6.55 9.50
C ALA A 329 -15.32 -7.63 8.44
N ALA A 330 -15.83 -7.45 7.22
CA ALA A 330 -15.68 -8.43 6.14
C ALA A 330 -14.20 -8.73 5.82
N ASP A 331 -13.86 -10.01 5.74
CA ASP A 331 -12.56 -10.51 5.31
C ASP A 331 -12.59 -10.78 3.80
N VAL A 332 -12.12 -9.79 3.02
CA VAL A 332 -12.09 -9.90 1.57
C VAL A 332 -10.98 -10.83 1.04
N ASN A 333 -9.97 -11.15 1.85
CA ASN A 333 -9.00 -12.18 1.50
C ASN A 333 -9.68 -13.56 1.46
N ARG A 334 -10.49 -13.86 2.46
CA ARG A 334 -11.25 -15.10 2.50
C ARG A 334 -12.23 -15.19 1.32
N LEU A 335 -12.84 -14.07 0.92
CA LEU A 335 -13.69 -14.01 -0.26
C LEU A 335 -12.89 -14.29 -1.54
N ALA A 336 -11.74 -13.62 -1.74
CA ALA A 336 -10.89 -13.79 -2.91
C ALA A 336 -10.37 -15.23 -3.05
N ARG A 337 -9.99 -15.89 -1.94
CA ARG A 337 -9.51 -17.29 -1.91
C ARG A 337 -10.55 -18.29 -2.44
N ARG A 338 -11.85 -18.00 -2.35
CA ARG A 338 -12.91 -18.86 -2.93
C ARG A 338 -12.86 -18.91 -4.46
N PHE A 339 -12.17 -17.93 -5.06
CA PHE A 339 -12.02 -17.77 -6.51
C PHE A 339 -10.56 -17.90 -6.97
N GLY A 340 -9.72 -18.58 -6.18
CA GLY A 340 -8.31 -18.80 -6.54
C GLY A 340 -7.40 -17.58 -6.36
N GLY A 341 -7.90 -16.52 -5.70
CA GLY A 341 -7.16 -15.30 -5.41
C GLY A 341 -6.61 -15.24 -3.99
N GLY A 342 -6.24 -14.02 -3.55
CA GLY A 342 -5.70 -13.77 -2.22
C GLY A 342 -5.42 -12.29 -1.97
N GLY A 343 -4.78 -11.99 -0.84
CA GLY A 343 -4.42 -10.65 -0.41
C GLY A 343 -4.56 -10.47 1.10
N HIS A 344 -4.82 -9.24 1.51
CA HIS A 344 -5.04 -8.88 2.92
C HIS A 344 -6.52 -8.92 3.29
N VAL A 345 -6.82 -8.94 4.59
CA VAL A 345 -8.20 -8.91 5.11
C VAL A 345 -9.01 -7.74 4.54
N LYS A 346 -8.37 -6.57 4.29
CA LYS A 346 -9.02 -5.35 3.80
C LYS A 346 -8.85 -5.07 2.31
N ALA A 347 -7.93 -5.77 1.64
CA ALA A 347 -7.61 -5.58 0.23
C ALA A 347 -7.16 -6.91 -0.39
N ALA A 348 -7.91 -7.41 -1.34
CA ALA A 348 -7.62 -8.69 -2.00
C ALA A 348 -8.01 -8.64 -3.47
N GLY A 349 -7.61 -9.64 -4.24
CA GLY A 349 -7.97 -9.78 -5.65
C GLY A 349 -7.98 -11.21 -6.12
N ALA A 350 -8.66 -11.47 -7.24
CA ALA A 350 -8.66 -12.74 -7.93
C ALA A 350 -8.65 -12.50 -9.45
N LEU A 351 -7.98 -13.38 -10.18
CA LEU A 351 -8.10 -13.47 -11.64
C LEU A 351 -8.95 -14.72 -11.94
N ILE A 352 -10.10 -14.50 -12.55
CA ILE A 352 -11.12 -15.55 -12.73
C ILE A 352 -11.35 -15.74 -14.23
N PRO A 353 -11.23 -16.97 -14.75
CA PRO A 353 -11.54 -17.26 -16.14
C PRO A 353 -12.99 -16.91 -16.49
N GLY A 354 -13.18 -16.25 -17.64
CA GLY A 354 -14.49 -15.84 -18.16
C GLY A 354 -14.71 -14.32 -18.14
N GLY A 355 -15.70 -13.91 -18.92
CA GLY A 355 -16.13 -12.50 -19.00
C GLY A 355 -16.90 -12.04 -17.76
N ILE A 356 -17.09 -10.73 -17.63
CA ILE A 356 -17.78 -10.12 -16.47
C ILE A 356 -19.19 -10.71 -16.28
N ASP A 357 -19.94 -10.98 -17.36
CA ASP A 357 -21.31 -11.49 -17.28
C ASP A 357 -21.39 -12.90 -16.67
N GLU A 358 -20.31 -13.68 -16.77
CA GLU A 358 -20.19 -15.03 -16.18
C GLU A 358 -19.62 -14.95 -14.77
N VAL A 359 -18.63 -14.09 -14.56
CA VAL A 359 -17.85 -13.99 -13.31
C VAL A 359 -18.59 -13.19 -12.22
N ALA A 360 -19.27 -12.11 -12.58
CA ALA A 360 -19.89 -11.24 -11.58
C ALA A 360 -21.00 -11.92 -10.76
N PRO A 361 -21.94 -12.71 -11.33
CA PRO A 361 -23.02 -13.28 -10.53
C PRO A 361 -22.56 -14.16 -9.37
N PRO A 362 -21.67 -15.16 -9.54
CA PRO A 362 -21.19 -16.00 -8.43
C PRO A 362 -20.35 -15.21 -7.41
N VAL A 363 -19.58 -14.21 -7.85
CA VAL A 363 -18.78 -13.37 -6.95
C VAL A 363 -19.69 -12.50 -6.08
N LEU A 364 -20.71 -11.86 -6.66
CA LEU A 364 -21.69 -11.07 -5.94
C LEU A 364 -22.51 -11.92 -4.95
N ALA A 365 -22.90 -13.13 -5.33
CA ALA A 365 -23.59 -14.08 -4.43
C ALA A 365 -22.70 -14.43 -3.21
N ALA A 366 -21.41 -14.65 -3.44
CA ALA A 366 -20.47 -14.94 -2.37
C ALA A 366 -20.21 -13.71 -1.46
N ALA A 367 -20.14 -12.50 -2.05
CA ALA A 367 -19.93 -11.25 -1.30
C ALA A 367 -21.11 -10.93 -0.36
N ARG A 368 -22.36 -11.21 -0.77
CA ARG A 368 -23.57 -11.07 0.09
C ARG A 368 -23.51 -11.88 1.38
N THR A 369 -22.71 -12.91 1.44
CA THR A 369 -22.57 -13.81 2.60
C THR A 369 -21.24 -13.61 3.35
N ALA A 370 -20.46 -12.63 2.99
CA ALA A 370 -19.11 -12.40 3.54
C ALA A 370 -19.06 -11.35 4.66
N GLY A 371 -20.19 -10.62 4.89
CA GLY A 371 -20.36 -9.60 5.92
C GLY A 371 -20.81 -10.15 7.25
#